data_8fdad5efc20ae550a3f4f50b739f8349
#
_entry.id   8fdad5efc20ae550a3f4f50b739f8349
#
_cell.length_a   1.000
_cell.length_b   1.000
_cell.length_c   1.000
_cell.angle_alpha   90.00
_cell.angle_beta   90.00
_cell.angle_gamma   90.00
#
_symmetry.space_group_name_H-M   'P 1'
#
loop_
_entity.id
_entity.type
_entity.pdbx_description
1 polymer ?
#
loop_
_entity_poly.entity_id
_entity_poly.type
_entity_poly.pdbx_seq_one_letter_code
_entity_poly.pdbx_strand_id
1 'polypeptide(L)'
;MAKLTKVKQEQVEQLVTDGHSLVQACSLANVNRSMLYKRMKEDSEFEASIRTAQRQSAEKALEELDELYSDALHKRKDYDPNVLRDYATHVRWKASKIISDRYGEAKSRAGVEVSDGTVRIVWETSEAIEG
;
A
#
# COMPACT_ATOMS: atom_id res chain seq x y z
N MET A 1 -19.24 16.68 15.14
CA MET A 1 -18.01 15.98 14.71
C MET A 1 -16.85 16.46 15.55
N ALA A 2 -16.07 15.53 16.07
CA ALA A 2 -14.94 15.91 16.91
C ALA A 2 -13.86 16.58 16.06
N LYS A 3 -13.13 17.52 16.68
CA LYS A 3 -12.00 18.15 16.03
C LYS A 3 -10.89 17.11 15.80
N LEU A 4 -10.08 17.33 14.78
CA LEU A 4 -8.93 16.49 14.52
C LEU A 4 -7.80 16.89 15.47
N THR A 5 -7.79 16.25 16.64
CA THR A 5 -6.75 16.46 17.64
C THR A 5 -5.56 15.55 17.35
N LYS A 6 -4.45 15.81 18.03
CA LYS A 6 -3.28 14.96 17.89
C LYS A 6 -3.59 13.52 18.28
N VAL A 7 -4.38 13.31 19.33
CA VAL A 7 -4.80 11.98 19.75
C VAL A 7 -5.59 11.28 18.64
N LYS A 8 -6.49 12.01 17.98
CA LYS A 8 -7.26 11.45 16.87
C LYS A 8 -6.38 11.14 15.68
N GLN A 9 -5.39 11.98 15.38
CA GLN A 9 -4.43 11.72 14.33
C GLN A 9 -3.68 10.42 14.60
N GLU A 10 -3.23 10.22 15.83
CA GLU A 10 -2.51 9.01 16.22
C GLU A 10 -3.39 7.79 16.13
N GLN A 11 -4.66 7.92 16.51
CA GLN A 11 -5.62 6.82 16.38
C GLN A 11 -5.80 6.40 14.92
N VAL A 12 -5.94 7.39 14.03
CA VAL A 12 -6.08 7.11 12.59
C VAL A 12 -4.82 6.43 12.06
N GLU A 13 -3.64 6.93 12.43
CA GLU A 13 -2.38 6.33 12.01
C GLU A 13 -2.27 4.87 12.46
N GLN A 14 -2.63 4.60 13.71
CA GLN A 14 -2.57 3.24 14.25
C GLN A 14 -3.54 2.31 13.52
N LEU A 15 -4.75 2.78 13.27
CA LEU A 15 -5.75 1.99 12.55
C LEU A 15 -5.31 1.68 11.13
N VAL A 16 -4.68 2.64 10.45
CA VAL A 16 -4.14 2.42 9.12
C VAL A 16 -2.99 1.41 9.16
N THR A 17 -2.11 1.54 10.14
CA THR A 17 -1.02 0.58 10.32
C THR A 17 -1.56 -0.83 10.55
N ASP A 18 -2.68 -0.94 11.24
CA ASP A 18 -3.32 -2.23 11.53
C ASP A 18 -4.04 -2.83 10.33
N GLY A 19 -4.15 -2.10 9.23
CA GLY A 19 -4.70 -2.63 8.00
C GLY A 19 -5.99 -1.98 7.52
N HIS A 20 -6.52 -1.02 8.25
CA HIS A 20 -7.75 -0.35 7.83
C HIS A 20 -7.46 0.68 6.75
N SER A 21 -8.42 0.87 5.84
CA SER A 21 -8.34 1.95 4.88
C SER A 21 -8.50 3.29 5.60
N LEU A 22 -8.14 4.40 4.94
CA LEU A 22 -8.35 5.72 5.52
C LEU A 22 -9.81 5.97 5.84
N VAL A 23 -10.71 5.51 4.98
CA VAL A 23 -12.15 5.68 5.21
C VAL A 23 -12.59 4.93 6.47
N GLN A 24 -12.15 3.68 6.60
CA GLN A 24 -12.47 2.88 7.79
C GLN A 24 -11.85 3.48 9.04
N ALA A 25 -10.61 3.91 8.96
CA ALA A 25 -9.90 4.50 10.09
C ALA A 25 -10.61 5.76 10.58
N CYS A 26 -11.05 6.61 9.67
CA CYS A 26 -11.80 7.81 10.03
C CYS A 26 -13.12 7.46 10.71
N SER A 27 -13.82 6.46 10.19
CA SER A 27 -15.07 6.01 10.77
C SER A 27 -14.87 5.47 12.19
N LEU A 28 -13.87 4.63 12.37
CA LEU A 28 -13.60 4.01 13.67
C LEU A 28 -13.10 5.03 14.71
N ALA A 29 -12.34 6.01 14.27
CA ALA A 29 -11.82 7.06 15.16
C ALA A 29 -12.79 8.23 15.32
N ASN A 30 -13.92 8.19 14.64
CA ASN A 30 -14.91 9.25 14.63
C ASN A 30 -14.31 10.58 14.18
N VAL A 31 -13.64 10.54 13.03
CA VAL A 31 -12.99 11.69 12.42
C VAL A 31 -13.64 11.98 11.08
N ASN A 32 -13.84 13.24 10.78
CA ASN A 32 -14.36 13.68 9.48
C ASN A 32 -13.28 13.51 8.42
N ARG A 33 -13.60 12.79 7.34
CA ARG A 33 -12.64 12.53 6.26
C ARG A 33 -12.12 13.82 5.61
N SER A 34 -13.02 14.76 5.39
CA SER A 34 -12.64 16.02 4.78
C SER A 34 -11.62 16.77 5.62
N MET A 35 -11.79 16.75 6.94
CA MET A 35 -10.85 17.36 7.86
C MET A 35 -9.50 16.64 7.84
N LEU A 36 -9.53 15.32 7.76
CA LEU A 36 -8.30 14.54 7.69
C LEU A 36 -7.52 14.88 6.42
N TYR A 37 -8.18 14.86 5.27
CA TYR A 37 -7.53 15.16 3.99
C TYR A 37 -7.01 16.59 3.95
N LYS A 38 -7.77 17.52 4.52
CA LYS A 38 -7.33 18.90 4.61
C LYS A 38 -6.07 19.02 5.46
N ARG A 39 -6.05 18.32 6.60
CA ARG A 39 -4.86 18.31 7.46
C ARG A 39 -3.66 17.71 6.75
N MET A 40 -3.86 16.66 5.98
CA MET A 40 -2.79 16.04 5.21
C MET A 40 -2.19 17.01 4.19
N LYS A 41 -3.03 17.85 3.60
CA LYS A 41 -2.55 18.86 2.66
C LYS A 41 -1.76 19.96 3.35
N GLU A 42 -2.17 20.33 4.55
CA GLU A 42 -1.58 21.44 5.29
C GLU A 42 -0.35 21.04 6.08
N ASP A 43 -0.25 19.78 6.45
CA ASP A 43 0.80 19.27 7.32
C ASP A 43 1.51 18.11 6.63
N SER A 44 2.65 18.41 6.03
CA SER A 44 3.41 17.41 5.27
C SER A 44 3.98 16.30 6.17
N GLU A 45 4.26 16.60 7.43
CA GLU A 45 4.72 15.59 8.37
C GLU A 45 3.63 14.59 8.68
N PHE A 46 2.41 15.08 8.87
CA PHE A 46 1.27 14.19 9.10
C PHE A 46 0.98 13.35 7.87
N GLU A 47 1.02 13.95 6.71
CA GLU A 47 0.84 13.19 5.47
C GLU A 47 1.89 12.09 5.35
N ALA A 48 3.15 12.40 5.64
CA ALA A 48 4.23 11.41 5.58
C ALA A 48 3.99 10.27 6.57
N SER A 49 3.49 10.58 7.76
CA SER A 49 3.15 9.56 8.76
C SER A 49 2.06 8.63 8.25
N ILE A 50 1.03 9.18 7.63
CA ILE A 50 -0.07 8.38 7.07
C ILE A 50 0.45 7.50 5.94
N ARG A 51 1.28 8.04 5.04
CA ARG A 51 1.86 7.26 3.95
C ARG A 51 2.74 6.13 4.47
N THR A 52 3.51 6.40 5.52
CA THR A 52 4.33 5.37 6.16
C THR A 52 3.46 4.27 6.74
N ALA A 53 2.37 4.63 7.42
CA ALA A 53 1.44 3.66 7.99
C ALA A 53 0.82 2.79 6.90
N GLN A 54 0.46 3.39 5.77
CA GLN A 54 -0.10 2.65 4.63
C GLN A 54 0.91 1.66 4.06
N ARG A 55 2.17 2.09 3.93
CA ARG A 55 3.22 1.20 3.42
C ARG A 55 3.48 0.03 4.37
N GLN A 56 3.56 0.32 5.67
CA GLN A 56 3.77 -0.73 6.67
C GLN A 56 2.64 -1.74 6.64
N SER A 57 1.41 -1.28 6.49
CA SER A 57 0.25 -2.15 6.38
C SER A 57 0.32 -3.03 5.14
N ALA A 58 0.71 -2.45 4.01
CA ALA A 58 0.84 -3.20 2.75
C ALA A 58 1.95 -4.24 2.84
N GLU A 59 3.09 -3.87 3.41
CA GLU A 59 4.22 -4.79 3.57
C GLU A 59 3.85 -5.95 4.48
N LYS A 60 3.15 -5.65 5.57
CA LYS A 60 2.68 -6.69 6.49
C LYS A 60 1.72 -7.65 5.80
N ALA A 61 0.82 -7.12 4.97
CA ALA A 61 -0.13 -7.96 4.22
C ALA A 61 0.60 -8.89 3.25
N LEU A 62 1.67 -8.39 2.61
CA LEU A 62 2.47 -9.22 1.71
C LEU A 62 3.19 -10.34 2.48
N GLU A 63 3.71 -10.03 3.67
CA GLU A 63 4.35 -11.04 4.51
C GLU A 63 3.36 -12.11 4.94
N GLU A 64 2.16 -11.70 5.33
CA GLU A 64 1.10 -12.63 5.70
C GLU A 64 0.70 -13.51 4.53
N LEU A 65 0.69 -12.94 3.34
CA LEU A 65 0.40 -13.70 2.13
C LEU A 65 1.46 -14.78 1.89
N ASP A 66 2.73 -14.44 2.09
CA ASP A 66 3.82 -15.42 1.96
C ASP A 66 3.64 -16.56 2.95
N GLU A 67 3.22 -16.26 4.18
CA GLU A 67 2.95 -17.29 5.18
C GLU A 67 1.80 -18.19 4.76
N LEU A 68 0.73 -17.61 4.19
CA LEU A 68 -0.40 -18.39 3.71
C LEU A 68 0.02 -19.35 2.59
N TYR A 69 0.83 -18.86 1.66
CA TYR A 69 1.35 -19.72 0.60
C TYR A 69 2.25 -20.81 1.14
N SER A 70 3.09 -20.47 2.10
CA SER A 70 3.97 -21.46 2.73
C SER A 70 3.15 -22.55 3.43
N ASP A 71 2.10 -22.14 4.16
CA ASP A 71 1.22 -23.09 4.84
C ASP A 71 0.52 -24.01 3.84
N ALA A 72 0.03 -23.45 2.75
CA ALA A 72 -0.66 -24.21 1.72
C ALA A 72 0.31 -25.17 1.02
N LEU A 73 1.51 -24.70 0.71
CA LEU A 73 2.52 -25.52 0.03
C LEU A 73 2.94 -26.71 0.88
N HIS A 74 3.10 -26.52 2.18
CA HIS A 74 3.51 -27.56 3.10
C HIS A 74 2.33 -28.31 3.71
N LYS A 75 1.13 -27.99 3.25
CA LYS A 75 -0.10 -28.65 3.69
C LYS A 75 -0.34 -28.57 5.20
N ARG A 76 0.15 -27.47 5.79
CA ARG A 76 -0.08 -27.25 7.21
C ARG A 76 -1.51 -26.83 7.49
N LYS A 77 -2.16 -26.22 6.50
CA LYS A 77 -3.56 -25.82 6.56
C LYS A 77 -4.19 -26.03 5.19
N ASP A 78 -5.48 -26.34 5.18
CA ASP A 78 -6.23 -26.49 3.94
C ASP A 78 -6.80 -25.13 3.54
N TYR A 79 -6.47 -24.70 2.34
CA TYR A 79 -7.01 -23.47 1.77
C TYR A 79 -7.64 -23.81 0.42
N ASP A 80 -8.79 -23.17 0.14
CA ASP A 80 -9.36 -23.25 -1.20
C ASP A 80 -8.41 -22.52 -2.16
N PRO A 81 -7.88 -23.22 -3.17
CA PRO A 81 -6.93 -22.59 -4.09
C PRO A 81 -7.46 -21.36 -4.80
N ASN A 82 -8.74 -21.34 -5.12
CA ASN A 82 -9.35 -20.21 -5.81
C ASN A 82 -9.45 -19.00 -4.90
N VAL A 83 -9.84 -19.20 -3.65
CA VAL A 83 -9.93 -18.13 -2.67
C VAL A 83 -8.53 -17.57 -2.38
N LEU A 84 -7.55 -18.46 -2.22
CA LEU A 84 -6.17 -18.04 -1.96
C LEU A 84 -5.63 -17.21 -3.12
N ARG A 85 -5.87 -17.65 -4.36
CA ARG A 85 -5.44 -16.92 -5.55
C ARG A 85 -6.10 -15.55 -5.63
N ASP A 86 -7.40 -15.48 -5.38
CA ASP A 86 -8.14 -14.23 -5.43
C ASP A 86 -7.65 -13.26 -4.35
N TYR A 87 -7.42 -13.78 -3.15
CA TYR A 87 -6.87 -12.98 -2.06
C TYR A 87 -5.47 -12.47 -2.42
N ALA A 88 -4.64 -13.32 -2.98
CA ALA A 88 -3.29 -12.95 -3.40
C ALA A 88 -3.32 -11.83 -4.45
N THR A 89 -4.21 -11.95 -5.42
CA THR A 89 -4.37 -10.93 -6.44
C THR A 89 -4.77 -9.60 -5.82
N HIS A 90 -5.71 -9.64 -4.90
CA HIS A 90 -6.19 -8.44 -4.22
C HIS A 90 -5.07 -7.78 -3.40
N VAL A 91 -4.33 -8.58 -2.62
CA VAL A 91 -3.24 -8.05 -1.77
C VAL A 91 -2.16 -7.42 -2.63
N ARG A 92 -1.77 -8.10 -3.71
CA ARG A 92 -0.74 -7.57 -4.62
C ARG A 92 -1.18 -6.30 -5.31
N TRP A 93 -2.43 -6.26 -5.77
CA TRP A 93 -2.97 -5.07 -6.40
C TRP A 93 -2.99 -3.89 -5.43
N LYS A 94 -3.50 -4.12 -4.22
CA LYS A 94 -3.58 -3.08 -3.20
C LYS A 94 -2.20 -2.58 -2.80
N ALA A 95 -1.25 -3.50 -2.61
CA ALA A 95 0.12 -3.14 -2.26
C ALA A 95 0.77 -2.31 -3.36
N SER A 96 0.54 -2.68 -4.62
CA SER A 96 1.11 -1.92 -5.74
C SER A 96 0.58 -0.49 -5.79
N LYS A 97 -0.67 -0.28 -5.40
CA LYS A 97 -1.26 1.06 -5.35
C LYS A 97 -0.68 1.89 -4.21
N ILE A 98 -0.52 1.27 -3.05
CA ILE A 98 -0.04 1.96 -1.84
C ILE A 98 1.44 2.30 -1.95
N ILE A 99 2.22 1.40 -2.54
CA ILE A 99 3.68 1.58 -2.66
C ILE A 99 4.05 2.18 -4.02
N SER A 100 3.06 2.57 -4.80
CA SER A 100 3.27 3.04 -6.17
C SER A 100 4.18 4.27 -6.25
N ASP A 101 4.15 5.14 -5.26
CA ASP A 101 5.02 6.31 -5.25
C ASP A 101 6.49 5.88 -5.27
N ARG A 102 6.86 4.88 -4.49
CA ARG A 102 8.20 4.33 -4.44
C ARG A 102 8.55 3.62 -5.74
N TYR A 103 7.63 2.76 -6.21
CA TYR A 103 7.82 2.06 -7.48
C TYR A 103 7.73 3.01 -8.66
N GLY A 104 6.90 4.05 -8.53
CA GLY A 104 6.81 5.09 -9.54
C GLY A 104 8.15 5.77 -9.76
N GLU A 105 8.86 6.11 -8.69
CA GLU A 105 10.20 6.67 -8.79
C GLU A 105 11.16 5.69 -9.46
N ALA A 106 11.12 4.44 -9.06
CA ALA A 106 11.98 3.42 -9.64
C ALA A 106 11.68 3.24 -11.12
N LYS A 107 10.42 3.22 -11.49
CA LYS A 107 10.02 3.11 -12.90
C LYS A 107 10.50 4.31 -13.69
N SER A 108 10.39 5.50 -13.13
CA SER A 108 10.85 6.72 -13.78
C SER A 108 12.35 6.64 -14.04
N ARG A 109 13.12 6.21 -13.04
CA ARG A 109 14.55 6.07 -13.19
C ARG A 109 14.93 4.94 -14.15
N ALA A 110 14.15 3.89 -14.14
CA ALA A 110 14.36 2.75 -15.02
C ALA A 110 13.94 3.02 -16.46
N GLY A 111 13.28 4.16 -16.69
CA GLY A 111 12.86 4.52 -18.02
C GLY A 111 11.74 3.65 -18.56
N VAL A 112 10.59 3.70 -17.90
CA VAL A 112 9.42 3.00 -18.39
C VAL A 112 8.87 3.75 -19.60
N GLU A 113 8.83 3.07 -20.73
CA GLU A 113 8.32 3.64 -21.96
C GLU A 113 7.00 3.01 -22.35
N VAL A 114 6.09 3.84 -22.80
CA VAL A 114 4.82 3.38 -23.37
C VAL A 114 4.77 3.91 -24.77
N SER A 115 4.81 3.02 -25.73
CA SER A 115 4.84 3.38 -27.14
C SER A 115 3.96 2.39 -27.90
N ASP A 116 3.10 2.90 -28.76
CA ASP A 116 2.21 2.07 -29.58
C ASP A 116 1.39 1.09 -28.74
N GLY A 117 0.99 1.51 -27.55
CA GLY A 117 0.24 0.66 -26.65
C GLY A 117 1.07 -0.41 -25.97
N THR A 118 2.37 -0.41 -26.20
CA THR A 118 3.29 -1.37 -25.60
C THR A 118 4.02 -0.71 -24.45
N VAL A 119 4.08 -1.41 -23.32
CA VAL A 119 4.86 -0.95 -22.19
C VAL A 119 6.18 -1.72 -22.17
N ARG A 120 7.25 -0.97 -22.19
CA ARG A 120 8.57 -1.57 -22.16
C ARG A 120 9.37 -0.96 -21.01
N ILE A 121 9.97 -1.80 -20.22
CA ILE A 121 10.79 -1.36 -19.10
C ILE A 121 12.24 -1.41 -19.54
N VAL A 122 12.90 -0.26 -19.48
CA VAL A 122 14.31 -0.14 -19.80
C VAL A 122 15.05 0.09 -18.50
N TRP A 123 15.97 -0.81 -18.18
CA TRP A 123 16.73 -0.73 -16.93
C TRP A 123 17.99 0.10 -17.15
N GLU A 124 18.15 1.12 -16.33
CA GLU A 124 19.32 2.00 -16.45
C GLU A 124 20.63 1.28 -16.25
N THR A 125 20.59 0.26 -15.44
CA THR A 125 21.79 -0.48 -15.09
C THR A 125 22.12 -1.57 -16.11
N SER A 126 21.35 -1.69 -17.07
CA SER A 126 21.60 -2.77 -18.01
C SER A 126 22.31 -2.33 -19.24
N GLU A 127 22.05 -1.67 -18.34
CA GLU A 127 22.45 -1.42 -18.96
C GLU A 127 22.49 -1.74 -19.61
N ALA A 128 22.32 -1.63 -19.49
CA ALA A 128 22.06 -1.74 -19.82
C ALA A 128 21.69 -1.94 -20.51
N ILE A 129 21.74 -2.33 -20.56
CA ILE A 129 21.41 -2.39 -21.02
C ILE A 129 21.21 -2.00 -21.84
N GLU A 130 21.42 -1.63 -22.12
CA GLU A 130 21.41 -1.10 -22.50
C GLU A 130 21.24 -1.06 -23.03
N GLY A 131 21.04 -1.20 -23.16
CA GLY A 131 21.30 -0.83 -23.52
C GLY A 131 21.25 -0.69 -23.88
#